data_00230c260fd85b2302d3af75130546ab
#
_entry.id   00230c260fd85b2302d3af75130546ab
#
_cell.length_a   1.000
_cell.length_b   1.000
_cell.length_c   1.000
_cell.angle_alpha   90.00
_cell.angle_beta   90.00
_cell.angle_gamma   90.00
#
_symmetry.space_group_name_H-M   'P 1'
#
loop_
_entity.id
_entity.type
_entity.pdbx_description
1 polymer ?
#
loop_
_entity_poly.entity_id
_entity_poly.type
_entity_poly.pdbx_seq_one_letter_code
_entity_poly.pdbx_strand_id
1 'polypeptide(L)'
;MLFLVISTPAPPRPSEVREHRKNFWPWMQDKLDRGIARSVYPRTGRGAVVTFDVDSHETLHRLLNQWADAVPAEFAIYPLMEPESIIAFLNEDSAAA
;
A
#
# COMPACT_ATOMS: atom_id res chain seq x y z
N MET A 1 11.60 2.40 2.36
CA MET A 1 10.72 3.53 2.03
C MET A 1 9.27 3.14 2.34
N LEU A 2 8.58 3.99 3.05
CA LEU A 2 7.23 3.70 3.54
C LEU A 2 6.19 4.47 2.72
N PHE A 3 5.16 3.78 2.25
CA PHE A 3 4.10 4.37 1.43
C PHE A 3 2.72 3.94 1.91
N LEU A 4 1.78 4.89 1.95
CA LEU A 4 0.37 4.60 2.06
C LEU A 4 -0.21 4.50 0.65
N VAL A 5 -0.88 3.41 0.35
CA VAL A 5 -1.52 3.20 -0.94
C VAL A 5 -3.01 2.97 -0.73
N ILE A 6 -3.81 3.75 -1.43
CA ILE A 6 -5.27 3.63 -1.41
C ILE A 6 -5.71 3.17 -2.79
N SER A 7 -6.40 2.03 -2.85
CA SER A 7 -6.95 1.53 -4.12
C SER A 7 -8.40 1.95 -4.29
N THR A 8 -8.72 2.34 -5.52
CA THR A 8 -10.09 2.57 -5.95
C THR A 8 -10.32 1.65 -7.14
N PRO A 9 -11.08 0.55 -6.95
CA PRO A 9 -11.30 -0.39 -8.03
C PRO A 9 -12.00 0.28 -9.22
N ALA A 10 -11.51 -0.04 -10.40
CA ALA A 10 -12.10 0.42 -11.65
C ALA A 10 -13.22 -0.53 -12.08
N PRO A 11 -14.11 -0.12 -13.03
CA PRO A 11 -14.93 -1.11 -13.71
C PRO A 11 -14.03 -2.17 -14.31
N PRO A 12 -14.40 -3.43 -14.37
CA PRO A 12 -15.74 -3.98 -14.34
C PRO A 12 -16.35 -4.12 -12.94
N ARG A 13 -17.60 -4.61 -12.93
CA ARG A 13 -18.36 -4.84 -11.70
C ARG A 13 -17.63 -5.85 -10.78
N PRO A 14 -17.85 -5.78 -9.46
CA PRO A 14 -17.23 -6.73 -8.55
C PRO A 14 -17.47 -8.20 -8.92
N SER A 15 -18.66 -8.54 -9.41
CA SER A 15 -19.00 -9.90 -9.81
C SER A 15 -18.22 -10.37 -11.04
N GLU A 16 -17.80 -9.46 -11.92
CA GLU A 16 -17.06 -9.81 -13.13
C GLU A 16 -15.61 -10.13 -12.86
N VAL A 17 -15.05 -9.63 -11.75
CA VAL A 17 -13.65 -9.87 -11.38
C VAL A 17 -13.52 -10.81 -10.17
N ARG A 18 -14.59 -11.47 -9.79
CA ARG A 18 -14.65 -12.29 -8.58
C ARG A 18 -13.54 -13.36 -8.52
N GLU A 19 -13.30 -14.05 -9.63
CA GLU A 19 -12.29 -15.10 -9.68
C GLU A 19 -10.88 -14.54 -9.49
N HIS A 20 -10.60 -13.40 -10.10
CA HIS A 20 -9.30 -12.74 -9.94
C HIS A 20 -9.13 -12.18 -8.52
N ARG A 21 -10.20 -11.65 -7.93
CA ARG A 21 -10.17 -11.10 -6.58
C ARG A 21 -9.80 -12.13 -5.52
N LYS A 22 -10.14 -13.39 -5.74
CA LYS A 22 -9.78 -14.46 -4.80
C LYS A 22 -8.27 -14.58 -4.63
N ASN A 23 -7.49 -14.15 -5.62
CA ASN A 23 -6.03 -14.23 -5.58
C ASN A 23 -5.40 -13.10 -4.76
N PHE A 24 -6.16 -12.02 -4.49
CA PHE A 24 -5.63 -10.86 -3.78
C PHE A 24 -5.21 -11.18 -2.35
N TRP A 25 -6.06 -11.84 -1.58
CA TRP A 25 -5.80 -12.06 -0.16
C TRP A 25 -4.62 -13.00 0.11
N PRO A 26 -4.47 -14.14 -0.60
CA PRO A 26 -3.26 -14.94 -0.45
C PRO A 26 -1.99 -14.18 -0.82
N TRP A 27 -2.05 -13.38 -1.87
CA TRP A 27 -0.92 -12.54 -2.29
C TRP A 27 -0.59 -11.49 -1.23
N MET A 28 -1.59 -10.81 -0.69
CA MET A 28 -1.39 -9.80 0.36
C MET A 28 -0.88 -10.44 1.65
N GLN A 29 -1.38 -11.61 2.00
CA GLN A 29 -0.92 -12.32 3.20
C GLN A 29 0.58 -12.63 3.10
N ASP A 30 1.05 -13.04 1.94
CA ASP A 30 2.48 -13.24 1.71
C ASP A 30 3.28 -11.94 1.96
N LYS A 31 2.75 -10.80 1.51
CA LYS A 31 3.42 -9.51 1.71
C LYS A 31 3.44 -9.10 3.19
N LEU A 32 2.36 -9.37 3.90
CA LEU A 32 2.30 -9.13 5.36
C LEU A 32 3.30 -10.02 6.10
N ASP A 33 3.36 -11.30 5.76
CA ASP A 33 4.24 -12.26 6.40
C ASP A 33 5.71 -11.91 6.20
N ARG A 34 6.05 -11.32 5.06
CA ARG A 34 7.41 -10.93 4.71
C ARG A 34 7.76 -9.50 5.16
N GLY A 35 6.83 -8.78 5.74
CA GLY A 35 7.05 -7.40 6.19
C GLY A 35 7.10 -6.37 5.06
N ILE A 36 6.77 -6.76 3.83
CA ILE A 36 6.68 -5.85 2.69
C ILE A 36 5.43 -4.97 2.82
N ALA A 37 4.33 -5.56 3.27
CA ALA A 37 3.16 -4.81 3.71
C ALA A 37 3.13 -4.81 5.24
N ARG A 38 2.94 -3.65 5.85
CA ARG A 38 2.84 -3.52 7.30
C ARG A 38 1.40 -3.56 7.79
N SER A 39 0.47 -3.13 6.96
CA SER A 39 -0.95 -3.14 7.30
C SER A 39 -1.79 -3.21 6.03
N VAL A 40 -2.96 -3.81 6.15
CA VAL A 40 -3.97 -3.82 5.10
C VAL A 40 -5.34 -3.71 5.73
N TYR A 41 -6.16 -2.79 5.23
CA TYR A 41 -7.54 -2.62 5.67
C TYR A 41 -8.43 -2.49 4.44
N PRO A 42 -9.43 -3.38 4.30
CA PRO A 42 -10.44 -3.19 3.25
C PRO A 42 -11.21 -1.89 3.51
N ARG A 43 -11.55 -1.19 2.44
CA ARG A 43 -12.41 -0.01 2.55
C ARG A 43 -13.87 -0.45 2.52
N THR A 44 -14.70 0.25 3.30
CA THR A 44 -16.15 0.05 3.20
C THR A 44 -16.59 0.33 1.77
N GLY A 45 -17.30 -0.62 1.17
CA GLY A 45 -17.67 -0.59 -0.22
C GLY A 45 -16.68 -1.39 -1.06
N ARG A 46 -15.64 -0.77 -1.58
CA ARG A 46 -14.63 -1.43 -2.40
C ARG A 46 -13.26 -0.79 -2.22
N GLY A 47 -12.23 -1.62 -2.40
CA GLY A 47 -10.86 -1.16 -2.33
C GLY A 47 -10.20 -1.49 -1.01
N ALA A 48 -8.96 -1.08 -0.88
CA ALA A 48 -8.17 -1.31 0.32
C ALA A 48 -7.17 -0.19 0.56
N VAL A 49 -6.74 -0.07 1.80
CA VAL A 49 -5.67 0.85 2.21
C VAL A 49 -4.54 -0.01 2.75
N VAL A 50 -3.36 0.13 2.17
CA VAL A 50 -2.19 -0.67 2.52
C VAL A 50 -1.01 0.23 2.81
N THR A 51 -0.24 -0.08 3.85
CA THR A 51 1.06 0.54 4.04
C THR A 51 2.14 -0.45 3.59
N PHE A 52 2.97 -0.02 2.63
CA PHE A 52 4.09 -0.81 2.12
C PHE A 52 5.40 -0.25 2.61
N ASP A 53 6.31 -1.16 2.96
CA ASP A 53 7.69 -0.85 3.27
C ASP A 53 8.56 -1.51 2.21
N VAL A 54 9.11 -0.70 1.30
CA VAL A 54 9.83 -1.19 0.13
C VAL A 54 11.20 -0.51 0.02
N ASP A 55 12.09 -1.14 -0.74
CA ASP A 55 13.45 -0.64 -0.93
C ASP A 55 13.56 0.41 -2.05
N SER A 56 12.58 0.44 -2.95
CA SER A 56 12.64 1.32 -4.12
C SER A 56 11.26 1.60 -4.69
N HIS A 57 11.16 2.64 -5.51
CA HIS A 57 9.94 2.94 -6.27
C HIS A 57 9.62 1.82 -7.27
N GLU A 58 10.64 1.20 -7.84
CA GLU A 58 10.49 0.10 -8.79
C GLU A 58 9.83 -1.12 -8.12
N THR A 59 10.20 -1.41 -6.89
CA THR A 59 9.56 -2.49 -6.13
C THR A 59 8.10 -2.18 -5.87
N LEU A 60 7.79 -0.95 -5.47
CA LEU A 60 6.39 -0.52 -5.27
C LEU A 60 5.60 -0.63 -6.57
N HIS A 61 6.18 -0.20 -7.68
CA HIS A 61 5.55 -0.28 -9.00
C HIS A 61 5.17 -1.73 -9.36
N ARG A 62 6.08 -2.68 -9.12
CA ARG A 62 5.80 -4.10 -9.36
C ARG A 62 4.67 -4.61 -8.48
N LEU A 63 4.66 -4.24 -7.20
CA LEU A 63 3.60 -4.65 -6.27
C LEU A 63 2.23 -4.12 -6.71
N LEU A 64 2.16 -2.87 -7.14
CA LEU A 64 0.90 -2.28 -7.59
C LEU A 64 0.41 -2.90 -8.89
N ASN A 65 1.31 -3.27 -9.80
CA ASN A 65 0.93 -3.99 -11.02
C ASN A 65 0.41 -5.40 -10.71
N GLN A 66 1.03 -6.09 -9.75
CA GLN A 66 0.55 -7.40 -9.30
C GLN A 66 -0.83 -7.28 -8.64
N TRP A 67 -1.02 -6.22 -7.84
CA TRP A 67 -2.32 -5.94 -7.24
C TRP A 67 -3.38 -5.69 -8.30
N ALA A 68 -3.06 -4.84 -9.29
CA ALA A 68 -3.99 -4.52 -10.37
C ALA A 68 -4.34 -5.73 -11.24
N ASP A 69 -3.45 -6.70 -11.34
CA ASP A 69 -3.74 -7.98 -12.01
C ASP A 69 -4.84 -8.76 -11.27
N ALA A 70 -4.80 -8.77 -9.95
CA ALA A 70 -5.81 -9.44 -9.15
C ALA A 70 -7.12 -8.62 -9.10
N VAL A 71 -7.01 -7.31 -8.92
CA VAL A 71 -8.16 -6.41 -8.83
C VAL A 71 -7.81 -5.12 -9.57
N PRO A 72 -8.28 -4.95 -10.81
CA PRO A 72 -8.02 -3.71 -11.55
C PRO A 72 -8.45 -2.49 -10.73
N ALA A 73 -7.55 -1.54 -10.58
CA ALA A 73 -7.77 -0.40 -9.72
C ALA A 73 -6.87 0.78 -10.10
N GLU A 74 -7.26 1.95 -9.67
CA GLU A 74 -6.40 3.12 -9.61
C GLU A 74 -5.83 3.23 -8.20
N PHE A 75 -4.63 3.79 -8.07
CA PHE A 75 -3.95 3.91 -6.79
C PHE A 75 -3.62 5.36 -6.49
N ALA A 76 -3.91 5.78 -5.26
CA ALA A 76 -3.36 7.00 -4.69
C ALA A 76 -2.19 6.59 -3.80
N ILE A 77 -1.04 7.24 -3.97
CA ILE A 77 0.20 6.85 -3.30
C ILE A 77 0.71 8.05 -2.51
N TYR A 78 0.98 7.83 -1.22
CA TYR A 78 1.47 8.87 -0.33
C TYR A 78 2.75 8.39 0.34
N PRO A 79 3.88 9.10 0.16
CA PRO A 79 5.09 8.77 0.91
C PRO A 79 4.90 9.11 2.38
N LEU A 80 5.38 8.22 3.24
CA LEU A 80 5.27 8.38 4.68
C LEU A 80 6.64 8.38 5.32
N MET A 81 6.71 8.94 6.51
CA MET A 81 7.90 8.89 7.35
C MET A 81 7.59 8.18 8.66
N GLU A 82 8.61 7.59 9.26
CA GLU A 82 8.47 7.08 10.62
C GLU A 82 8.35 8.26 11.59
N PRO A 83 7.54 8.14 12.66
CA PRO A 83 7.41 9.22 13.64
C PRO A 83 8.74 9.69 14.22
N GLU A 84 9.70 8.78 14.38
CA GLU A 84 11.03 9.07 14.90
C GLU A 84 11.78 10.09 14.03
N SER A 85 11.54 10.06 12.73
CA SER A 85 12.16 11.01 11.79
C SER A 85 11.70 12.45 12.06
N ILE A 86 10.43 12.63 12.40
CA ILE A 86 9.88 13.96 12.74
C ILE A 86 10.42 14.41 14.09
N ILE A 87 10.51 13.53 15.05
CA ILE A 87 11.06 13.84 16.39
C ILE A 87 12.52 14.27 16.25
N ALA A 88 13.31 13.55 15.47
CA ALA A 88 14.72 13.89 15.22
C ALA A 88 14.84 15.26 14.53
N PHE A 89 14.02 15.53 13.53
CA PHE A 89 14.00 16.82 12.83
C PHE A 89 13.68 17.97 13.80
N LEU A 90 12.67 17.81 14.64
CA LEU A 90 12.30 18.84 15.61
C LEU A 90 13.42 19.08 16.64
N ASN A 91 14.12 18.04 17.04
CA ASN A 91 15.27 18.18 17.95
C ASN A 91 16.45 18.88 17.29
N GLU A 92 16.70 18.60 16.00
CA GLU A 92 17.71 19.32 15.21
C GLU A 92 17.42 20.81 15.17
N ASP A 93 16.19 21.16 14.84
CA ASP A 93 15.73 22.54 14.74
C ASP A 93 15.89 23.26 16.08
N SER A 94 15.52 22.61 17.17
CA SER A 94 15.71 23.13 18.54
C SER A 94 17.18 23.34 18.85
N ALA A 95 18.04 22.42 18.41
CA ALA A 95 19.48 22.52 18.63
C ALA A 95 20.13 23.64 17.79
N ALA A 96 19.56 23.90 16.61
CA ALA A 96 20.04 24.98 15.74
C ALA A 96 19.64 26.36 16.26
N ALA A 97 18.59 26.41 17.02
CA ALA A 97 18.12 27.67 17.62
C ALA A 97 18.98 28.07 18.81
#